data_4881528d62f61dbf7e6537789cb33f5a
#
_entry.id   4881528d62f61dbf7e6537789cb33f5a
#
_cell.length_a   1.000
_cell.length_b   1.000
_cell.length_c   1.000
_cell.angle_alpha   90.00
_cell.angle_beta   90.00
_cell.angle_gamma   90.00
#
_symmetry.space_group_name_H-M   'P 1'
#
loop_
_entity.id
_entity.type
_entity.pdbx_description
1 polymer ?
#
loop_
_entity_poly.entity_id
_entity_poly.type
_entity_poly.pdbx_seq_one_letter_code
_entity_poly.pdbx_strand_id
1 'polypeptide(L)'
;MNNRVASSVAAMLVAVAFSTTTLAEKQLIVGAGPSTKVVQLFAEKFASDPAAVGYQFEVPPRSAKHAGGIKASSKYLFGRTGRPLNDKEKGKNKGEIVLARIPIAFATGSSTGVSSLSMSQIEDLFSGKIADWGGVGSSGGAVVLVGREPTEALFTVLRGANPSFKDAKFDKVFRKDHQVVKFLQATEGANAIAFGARPNFGEINVIKVDGFSAGVAVGLVYDLKNKEHPLVMAALNFAATPAWADTVKQAGLLPPR
;
A
#
# COMPACT_ATOMS: atom_id res chain seq x y z
N MET A 1 -56.92 -42.39 -61.05
CA MET A 1 -56.67 -41.09 -60.35
C MET A 1 -55.93 -41.44 -59.10
N ASN A 2 -54.54 -41.28 -59.12
CA ASN A 2 -53.70 -41.63 -57.99
C ASN A 2 -53.17 -40.33 -57.32
N ASN A 3 -53.68 -40.07 -56.08
CA ASN A 3 -53.12 -39.01 -55.22
C ASN A 3 -51.95 -39.58 -54.42
N ARG A 4 -50.73 -39.08 -54.68
CA ARG A 4 -49.59 -39.31 -53.84
C ARG A 4 -49.49 -38.13 -52.86
N VAL A 5 -49.63 -38.43 -51.56
CA VAL A 5 -49.41 -37.50 -50.48
C VAL A 5 -47.92 -37.58 -50.17
N ALA A 6 -47.16 -36.46 -50.37
CA ALA A 6 -45.78 -36.32 -49.97
C ALA A 6 -45.71 -35.81 -48.53
N SER A 7 -45.23 -36.69 -47.63
CA SER A 7 -44.93 -36.29 -46.24
C SER A 7 -43.53 -35.67 -46.13
N SER A 8 -43.43 -34.39 -45.89
CA SER A 8 -42.18 -33.67 -45.59
C SER A 8 -41.83 -33.83 -44.11
N VAL A 9 -40.81 -34.60 -43.80
CA VAL A 9 -40.25 -34.71 -42.45
C VAL A 9 -39.25 -33.55 -42.30
N ALA A 10 -39.60 -32.55 -41.50
CA ALA A 10 -38.67 -31.49 -41.10
C ALA A 10 -37.82 -31.97 -39.94
N ALA A 11 -36.52 -32.19 -40.20
CA ALA A 11 -35.54 -32.55 -39.17
C ALA A 11 -35.15 -31.28 -38.42
N MET A 12 -35.60 -31.14 -37.17
CA MET A 12 -35.24 -30.06 -36.28
C MET A 12 -33.87 -30.38 -35.62
N LEU A 13 -32.78 -29.74 -36.09
CA LEU A 13 -31.47 -29.79 -35.46
C LEU A 13 -31.51 -28.94 -34.17
N VAL A 14 -31.56 -29.61 -33.02
CA VAL A 14 -31.35 -28.98 -31.72
C VAL A 14 -29.84 -28.83 -31.51
N ALA A 15 -29.33 -27.61 -31.70
CA ALA A 15 -27.96 -27.27 -31.34
C ALA A 15 -27.85 -27.20 -29.80
N VAL A 16 -27.35 -28.23 -29.16
CA VAL A 16 -26.98 -28.22 -27.73
C VAL A 16 -25.72 -27.42 -27.59
N ALA A 17 -25.80 -26.18 -27.16
CA ALA A 17 -24.69 -25.37 -26.77
C ALA A 17 -24.12 -25.93 -25.44
N PHE A 18 -23.03 -26.68 -25.53
CA PHE A 18 -22.24 -27.04 -24.34
C PHE A 18 -21.55 -25.76 -23.83
N SER A 19 -22.13 -25.14 -22.81
CA SER A 19 -21.44 -24.12 -22.03
C SER A 19 -20.31 -24.82 -21.25
N THR A 20 -19.10 -24.83 -21.81
CA THR A 20 -17.90 -25.21 -21.05
C THR A 20 -17.69 -24.16 -19.96
N THR A 21 -18.05 -24.49 -18.73
CA THR A 21 -17.61 -23.72 -17.56
C THR A 21 -16.10 -23.83 -17.47
N THR A 22 -15.39 -22.90 -18.08
CA THR A 22 -13.95 -22.73 -17.82
C THR A 22 -13.78 -22.37 -16.35
N LEU A 23 -13.13 -23.25 -15.59
CA LEU A 23 -12.76 -22.97 -14.21
C LEU A 23 -11.87 -21.72 -14.22
N ALA A 24 -12.23 -20.73 -13.38
CA ALA A 24 -11.46 -19.49 -13.28
C ALA A 24 -10.00 -19.78 -12.85
N GLU A 25 -9.06 -19.21 -13.57
CA GLU A 25 -7.64 -19.37 -13.24
C GLU A 25 -7.31 -18.64 -11.92
N LYS A 26 -6.80 -19.39 -10.95
CA LYS A 26 -6.47 -18.85 -9.63
C LYS A 26 -5.18 -18.04 -9.67
N GLN A 27 -5.26 -16.77 -9.30
CA GLN A 27 -4.13 -15.86 -9.13
C GLN A 27 -3.90 -15.58 -7.64
N LEU A 28 -2.86 -16.21 -7.07
CA LEU A 28 -2.50 -16.07 -5.66
C LEU A 28 -1.52 -14.90 -5.48
N ILE A 29 -1.98 -13.79 -4.89
CA ILE A 29 -1.19 -12.57 -4.72
C ILE A 29 -0.63 -12.51 -3.29
N VAL A 30 0.51 -13.15 -3.06
CA VAL A 30 1.23 -13.13 -1.77
C VAL A 30 2.33 -12.08 -1.76
N GLY A 31 2.84 -11.73 -0.59
CA GLY A 31 3.99 -10.83 -0.43
C GLY A 31 3.94 -10.00 0.85
N ALA A 32 4.28 -8.73 0.75
CA ALA A 32 4.45 -7.84 1.88
C ALA A 32 3.15 -7.57 2.66
N GLY A 33 3.24 -7.56 4.00
CA GLY A 33 2.11 -7.29 4.90
C GLY A 33 1.49 -5.90 4.73
N PRO A 34 2.29 -4.81 4.65
CA PRO A 34 1.76 -3.46 4.55
C PRO A 34 0.79 -3.22 3.38
N SER A 35 0.99 -3.91 2.25
CA SER A 35 0.12 -3.77 1.08
C SER A 35 -1.11 -4.68 1.07
N THR A 36 -1.30 -5.54 2.08
CA THR A 36 -2.37 -6.56 2.05
C THR A 36 -3.74 -5.93 1.81
N LYS A 37 -4.14 -4.94 2.61
CA LYS A 37 -5.47 -4.32 2.53
C LYS A 37 -5.71 -3.62 1.19
N VAL A 38 -4.73 -2.87 0.69
CA VAL A 38 -4.89 -2.18 -0.60
C VAL A 38 -4.94 -3.15 -1.77
N VAL A 39 -4.18 -4.26 -1.73
CA VAL A 39 -4.20 -5.29 -2.77
C VAL A 39 -5.51 -6.08 -2.72
N GLN A 40 -6.08 -6.34 -1.53
CA GLN A 40 -7.42 -6.93 -1.40
C GLN A 40 -8.49 -6.03 -2.01
N LEU A 41 -8.46 -4.74 -1.67
CA LEU A 41 -9.38 -3.75 -2.24
C LEU A 41 -9.22 -3.64 -3.76
N PHE A 42 -7.98 -3.63 -4.26
CA PHE A 42 -7.71 -3.64 -5.69
C PHE A 42 -8.29 -4.89 -6.36
N ALA A 43 -8.00 -6.07 -5.83
CA ALA A 43 -8.48 -7.35 -6.37
C ALA A 43 -10.02 -7.40 -6.43
N GLU A 44 -10.69 -6.91 -5.38
CA GLU A 44 -12.16 -6.81 -5.33
C GLU A 44 -12.71 -5.91 -6.45
N LYS A 45 -12.17 -4.70 -6.59
CA LYS A 45 -12.66 -3.73 -7.59
C LYS A 45 -12.25 -4.11 -9.02
N PHE A 46 -11.04 -4.65 -9.19
CA PHE A 46 -10.51 -5.07 -10.49
C PHE A 46 -11.17 -6.34 -11.04
N ALA A 47 -11.75 -7.19 -10.18
CA ALA A 47 -12.45 -8.40 -10.60
C ALA A 47 -13.62 -8.15 -11.57
N SER A 48 -14.16 -6.93 -11.62
CA SER A 48 -15.19 -6.51 -12.58
C SER A 48 -14.64 -5.98 -13.91
N ASP A 49 -13.32 -5.88 -14.06
CA ASP A 49 -12.71 -5.49 -15.33
C ASP A 49 -12.88 -6.62 -16.37
N PRO A 50 -13.23 -6.33 -17.63
CA PRO A 50 -13.36 -7.36 -18.67
C PRO A 50 -12.14 -8.25 -18.85
N ALA A 51 -10.92 -7.72 -18.65
CA ALA A 51 -9.68 -8.52 -18.73
C ALA A 51 -9.49 -9.46 -17.52
N ALA A 52 -10.23 -9.24 -16.43
CA ALA A 52 -10.20 -10.08 -15.25
C ALA A 52 -11.20 -11.26 -15.33
N VAL A 53 -12.05 -11.28 -16.35
CA VAL A 53 -12.97 -12.41 -16.60
C VAL A 53 -12.17 -13.69 -16.80
N GLY A 54 -12.53 -14.75 -16.07
CA GLY A 54 -11.80 -16.02 -16.08
C GLY A 54 -10.66 -16.11 -15.06
N TYR A 55 -10.44 -15.07 -14.22
CA TYR A 55 -9.49 -15.11 -13.13
C TYR A 55 -10.17 -15.01 -11.76
N GLN A 56 -9.59 -15.71 -10.78
CA GLN A 56 -9.97 -15.63 -9.38
C GLN A 56 -8.78 -15.13 -8.56
N PHE A 57 -8.90 -13.94 -7.99
CA PHE A 57 -7.83 -13.36 -7.17
C PHE A 57 -7.96 -13.83 -5.72
N GLU A 58 -6.85 -14.34 -5.18
CA GLU A 58 -6.72 -14.67 -3.76
C GLU A 58 -5.58 -13.86 -3.14
N VAL A 59 -5.90 -13.05 -2.14
CA VAL A 59 -4.95 -12.20 -1.42
C VAL A 59 -4.91 -12.63 0.05
N PRO A 60 -4.05 -13.59 0.44
CA PRO A 60 -3.99 -14.08 1.81
C PRO A 60 -3.59 -12.97 2.79
N PRO A 61 -4.16 -12.96 4.01
CA PRO A 61 -3.79 -11.98 5.05
C PRO A 61 -2.35 -12.21 5.56
N ARG A 62 -1.87 -13.45 5.52
CA ARG A 62 -0.51 -13.80 5.96
C ARG A 62 0.56 -13.16 5.08
N SER A 63 1.50 -12.45 5.70
CA SER A 63 2.64 -11.87 5.00
C SER A 63 3.66 -12.94 4.60
N ALA A 64 4.08 -12.91 3.33
CA ALA A 64 5.24 -13.64 2.80
C ALA A 64 6.48 -12.73 2.66
N LYS A 65 6.47 -11.55 3.26
CA LYS A 65 7.45 -10.46 3.12
C LYS A 65 7.57 -9.96 1.67
N HIS A 66 8.31 -8.90 1.45
CA HIS A 66 8.54 -8.31 0.13
C HIS A 66 9.21 -9.30 -0.85
N ALA A 67 10.24 -10.01 -0.38
CA ALA A 67 10.94 -11.02 -1.20
C ALA A 67 10.02 -12.17 -1.63
N GLY A 68 9.04 -12.57 -0.80
CA GLY A 68 8.03 -13.56 -1.14
C GLY A 68 7.11 -13.08 -2.26
N GLY A 69 6.77 -11.79 -2.31
CA GLY A 69 6.03 -11.18 -3.42
C GLY A 69 6.83 -11.21 -4.73
N ILE A 70 8.10 -10.81 -4.68
CA ILE A 70 9.02 -10.92 -5.83
C ILE A 70 9.07 -12.35 -6.38
N LYS A 71 9.20 -13.36 -5.49
CA LYS A 71 9.21 -14.77 -5.91
C LYS A 71 7.87 -15.22 -6.48
N ALA A 72 6.76 -14.79 -5.88
CA ALA A 72 5.41 -15.17 -6.30
C ALA A 72 5.09 -14.69 -7.72
N SER A 73 5.56 -13.50 -8.11
CA SER A 73 5.34 -12.95 -9.47
C SER A 73 6.00 -13.76 -10.59
N SER A 74 6.93 -14.69 -10.27
CA SER A 74 7.49 -15.63 -11.24
C SER A 74 6.65 -16.89 -11.41
N LYS A 75 5.75 -17.16 -10.47
CA LYS A 75 4.83 -18.33 -10.49
C LYS A 75 3.42 -17.94 -10.90
N TYR A 76 2.96 -16.80 -10.41
CA TYR A 76 1.68 -16.17 -10.71
C TYR A 76 1.95 -14.86 -11.46
N LEU A 77 0.94 -14.27 -12.07
CA LEU A 77 1.12 -12.99 -12.76
C LEU A 77 1.55 -11.88 -11.80
N PHE A 78 1.09 -11.93 -10.54
CA PHE A 78 1.35 -10.90 -9.55
C PHE A 78 1.91 -11.45 -8.24
N GLY A 79 2.76 -10.63 -7.59
CA GLY A 79 3.02 -10.67 -6.18
C GLY A 79 2.73 -9.28 -5.58
N ARG A 80 2.74 -9.10 -4.24
CA ARG A 80 2.54 -7.79 -3.62
C ARG A 80 3.81 -7.26 -2.96
N THR A 81 4.00 -5.94 -3.08
CA THR A 81 5.16 -5.20 -2.56
C THR A 81 4.77 -4.32 -1.38
N GLY A 82 5.70 -4.07 -0.46
CA GLY A 82 5.50 -3.17 0.69
C GLY A 82 6.33 -1.88 0.60
N ARG A 83 7.03 -1.70 -0.49
CA ARG A 83 7.83 -0.54 -0.88
C ARG A 83 8.15 -0.61 -2.36
N PRO A 84 8.64 0.44 -2.99
CA PRO A 84 9.16 0.39 -4.36
C PRO A 84 10.26 -0.66 -4.53
N LEU A 85 10.37 -1.20 -5.74
CA LEU A 85 11.48 -2.08 -6.10
C LEU A 85 12.80 -1.28 -6.10
N ASN A 86 13.83 -1.83 -5.47
CA ASN A 86 15.18 -1.30 -5.59
C ASN A 86 15.84 -1.76 -6.90
N ASP A 87 17.03 -1.20 -7.22
CA ASP A 87 17.70 -1.49 -8.49
C ASP A 87 18.08 -2.97 -8.65
N LYS A 88 18.48 -3.65 -7.56
CA LYS A 88 18.74 -5.09 -7.57
C LYS A 88 17.49 -5.92 -7.90
N GLU A 89 16.32 -5.47 -7.46
CA GLU A 89 15.03 -6.14 -7.73
C GLU A 89 14.56 -5.84 -9.15
N LYS A 90 14.72 -4.60 -9.63
CA LYS A 90 14.48 -4.22 -11.03
C LYS A 90 15.39 -4.99 -11.98
N GLY A 91 16.67 -5.15 -11.62
CA GLY A 91 17.64 -5.97 -12.38
C GLY A 91 17.28 -7.47 -12.50
N LYS A 92 16.27 -7.95 -11.76
CA LYS A 92 15.70 -9.28 -11.91
C LYS A 92 14.53 -9.33 -12.90
N ASN A 93 14.45 -8.39 -13.83
CA ASN A 93 13.38 -8.24 -14.81
C ASN A 93 11.98 -8.14 -14.17
N LYS A 94 11.87 -7.37 -13.09
CA LYS A 94 10.60 -7.09 -12.41
C LYS A 94 10.09 -5.70 -12.73
N GLY A 95 8.79 -5.61 -13.01
CA GLY A 95 8.03 -4.38 -13.08
C GLY A 95 7.12 -4.26 -11.86
N GLU A 96 6.65 -3.03 -11.57
CA GLU A 96 5.74 -2.76 -10.47
C GLU A 96 4.52 -1.96 -10.93
N ILE A 97 3.39 -2.20 -10.26
CA ILE A 97 2.16 -1.41 -10.37
C ILE A 97 1.93 -0.78 -9.01
N VAL A 98 2.14 0.52 -8.92
CA VAL A 98 1.84 1.25 -7.68
C VAL A 98 0.33 1.37 -7.54
N LEU A 99 -0.23 0.82 -6.48
CA LEU A 99 -1.67 0.87 -6.20
C LEU A 99 -2.04 2.02 -5.27
N ALA A 100 -1.19 2.32 -4.30
CA ALA A 100 -1.38 3.40 -3.36
C ALA A 100 -0.05 3.80 -2.72
N ARG A 101 -0.06 4.91 -1.97
CA ARG A 101 1.01 5.26 -1.03
C ARG A 101 0.46 5.23 0.40
N ILE A 102 1.14 4.50 1.30
CA ILE A 102 0.81 4.50 2.73
C ILE A 102 1.28 5.83 3.30
N PRO A 103 0.40 6.71 3.79
CA PRO A 103 0.79 8.02 4.27
C PRO A 103 1.68 7.91 5.51
N ILE A 104 2.73 8.72 5.53
CA ILE A 104 3.53 8.97 6.72
C ILE A 104 2.76 9.98 7.58
N ALA A 105 2.74 9.76 8.88
CA ALA A 105 2.23 10.72 9.84
C ALA A 105 3.20 10.87 11.01
N PHE A 106 3.07 11.99 11.72
CA PHE A 106 3.75 12.25 12.98
C PHE A 106 2.74 12.10 14.11
N ALA A 107 3.18 11.53 15.21
CA ALA A 107 2.34 11.35 16.40
C ALA A 107 3.13 11.65 17.66
N THR A 108 2.43 12.12 18.68
CA THR A 108 3.04 12.51 19.96
C THR A 108 2.47 11.71 21.13
N GLY A 109 3.21 11.72 22.22
CA GLY A 109 2.72 11.29 23.52
C GLY A 109 1.69 12.26 24.12
N SER A 110 1.12 11.86 25.23
CA SER A 110 -0.06 12.49 25.84
C SER A 110 0.19 13.86 26.45
N SER A 111 1.44 14.19 26.83
CA SER A 111 1.75 15.44 27.57
C SER A 111 2.13 16.62 26.68
N THR A 112 2.27 16.42 25.37
CA THR A 112 2.77 17.47 24.48
C THR A 112 1.73 18.57 24.21
N GLY A 113 0.43 18.26 24.28
CA GLY A 113 -0.66 19.21 24.00
C GLY A 113 -0.70 19.74 22.55
N VAL A 114 0.15 19.22 21.65
CA VAL A 114 0.31 19.68 20.28
C VAL A 114 -0.58 18.89 19.35
N SER A 115 -1.42 19.56 18.57
CA SER A 115 -2.32 18.93 17.57
C SER A 115 -1.94 19.25 16.12
N SER A 116 -1.16 20.33 15.91
CA SER A 116 -0.73 20.77 14.59
C SER A 116 0.66 21.39 14.65
N LEU A 117 1.48 21.11 13.63
CA LEU A 117 2.81 21.71 13.43
C LEU A 117 3.02 21.99 11.95
N SER A 118 3.83 22.99 11.63
CA SER A 118 4.38 23.16 10.29
C SER A 118 5.45 22.12 10.00
N MET A 119 5.73 21.86 8.73
CA MET A 119 6.82 20.95 8.37
C MET A 119 8.18 21.48 8.85
N SER A 120 8.40 22.82 8.86
CA SER A 120 9.62 23.42 9.41
C SER A 120 9.78 23.14 10.90
N GLN A 121 8.70 23.24 11.70
CA GLN A 121 8.76 22.87 13.13
C GLN A 121 9.07 21.41 13.35
N ILE A 122 8.51 20.50 12.51
CA ILE A 122 8.85 19.08 12.53
C ILE A 122 10.35 18.88 12.23
N GLU A 123 10.88 19.54 11.22
CA GLU A 123 12.30 19.47 10.87
C GLU A 123 13.20 20.01 11.98
N ASP A 124 12.82 21.12 12.60
CA ASP A 124 13.56 21.72 13.71
C ASP A 124 13.53 20.85 14.98
N LEU A 125 12.44 20.15 15.25
CA LEU A 125 12.36 19.12 16.29
C LEU A 125 13.32 17.97 16.00
N PHE A 126 13.21 17.34 14.80
CA PHE A 126 14.01 16.15 14.45
C PHE A 126 15.49 16.47 14.21
N SER A 127 15.85 17.71 13.91
CA SER A 127 17.27 18.16 13.86
C SER A 127 17.84 18.56 15.23
N GLY A 128 16.99 18.63 16.28
CA GLY A 128 17.38 19.04 17.63
C GLY A 128 17.52 20.53 17.82
N LYS A 129 17.14 21.37 16.86
CA LYS A 129 17.10 22.82 17.04
C LYS A 129 16.04 23.25 18.05
N ILE A 130 14.91 22.53 18.10
CA ILE A 130 13.89 22.64 19.12
C ILE A 130 14.01 21.39 20.01
N ALA A 131 14.54 21.57 21.22
CA ALA A 131 14.73 20.51 22.20
C ALA A 131 13.70 20.52 23.34
N ASP A 132 12.82 21.52 23.34
CA ASP A 132 11.75 21.68 24.33
C ASP A 132 10.43 22.02 23.64
N TRP A 133 9.32 21.43 24.11
CA TRP A 133 8.00 21.62 23.52
C TRP A 133 7.48 23.07 23.63
N GLY A 134 8.02 23.85 24.56
CA GLY A 134 7.75 25.30 24.63
C GLY A 134 8.15 26.05 23.36
N GLY A 135 9.15 25.55 22.63
CA GLY A 135 9.60 26.12 21.35
C GLY A 135 8.58 26.03 20.22
N VAL A 136 7.51 25.23 20.37
CA VAL A 136 6.39 25.13 19.43
C VAL A 136 5.05 25.59 20.03
N GLY A 137 5.08 26.30 21.16
CA GLY A 137 3.89 26.86 21.79
C GLY A 137 3.11 25.90 22.70
N SER A 138 3.75 24.79 23.12
CA SER A 138 3.20 23.87 24.11
C SER A 138 3.57 24.30 25.56
N SER A 139 3.07 23.55 26.53
CA SER A 139 3.34 23.81 27.97
C SER A 139 4.80 23.57 28.40
N GLY A 140 5.66 23.13 27.48
CA GLY A 140 7.07 22.85 27.73
C GLY A 140 7.35 21.39 28.06
N GLY A 141 8.64 21.12 28.31
CA GLY A 141 9.17 19.79 28.57
C GLY A 141 10.08 19.29 27.47
N ALA A 142 11.13 18.54 27.87
CA ALA A 142 12.13 18.04 26.93
C ALA A 142 11.48 17.14 25.85
N VAL A 143 11.86 17.38 24.60
CA VAL A 143 11.41 16.57 23.46
C VAL A 143 12.14 15.22 23.47
N VAL A 144 11.39 14.14 23.35
CA VAL A 144 11.96 12.77 23.15
C VAL A 144 11.74 12.36 21.72
N LEU A 145 12.82 12.20 20.95
CA LEU A 145 12.75 11.82 19.54
C LEU A 145 12.71 10.30 19.38
N VAL A 146 11.65 9.82 18.75
CA VAL A 146 11.45 8.38 18.49
C VAL A 146 11.55 8.10 17.01
N GLY A 147 12.44 7.22 16.62
CA GLY A 147 12.69 6.86 15.23
C GLY A 147 12.58 5.37 14.93
N ARG A 148 12.92 5.08 13.68
CA ARG A 148 12.98 3.74 13.13
C ARG A 148 14.41 3.42 12.67
N GLU A 149 14.67 2.15 12.46
CA GLU A 149 15.94 1.70 11.91
C GLU A 149 16.20 2.35 10.52
N PRO A 150 17.48 2.59 10.15
CA PRO A 150 17.84 3.33 8.91
C PRO A 150 17.30 2.71 7.61
N THR A 151 17.02 1.41 7.59
CA THR A 151 16.52 0.68 6.41
C THR A 151 14.99 0.61 6.35
N GLU A 152 14.30 1.20 7.31
CA GLU A 152 12.83 1.22 7.32
C GLU A 152 12.30 2.07 6.15
N ALA A 153 11.23 1.57 5.51
CA ALA A 153 10.75 2.15 4.24
C ALA A 153 10.19 3.57 4.37
N LEU A 154 9.43 3.86 5.44
CA LEU A 154 8.86 5.20 5.68
C LEU A 154 9.97 6.19 6.01
N PHE A 155 10.95 5.78 6.82
CA PHE A 155 12.09 6.62 7.15
C PHE A 155 12.96 6.91 5.91
N THR A 156 13.10 5.94 5.01
CA THR A 156 13.81 6.14 3.74
C THR A 156 13.11 7.18 2.87
N VAL A 157 11.76 7.13 2.76
CA VAL A 157 10.96 8.12 2.04
C VAL A 157 11.06 9.49 2.71
N LEU A 158 10.95 9.55 4.03
CA LEU A 158 10.99 10.79 4.80
C LEU A 158 12.34 11.52 4.60
N ARG A 159 13.45 10.79 4.72
CA ARG A 159 14.81 11.34 4.45
C ARG A 159 15.03 11.77 3.00
N GLY A 160 14.40 11.07 2.06
CA GLY A 160 14.47 11.44 0.65
C GLY A 160 13.68 12.69 0.31
N ALA A 161 12.52 12.87 0.95
CA ALA A 161 11.67 14.04 0.78
C ALA A 161 12.18 15.28 1.56
N ASN A 162 12.78 15.07 2.75
CA ASN A 162 13.21 16.12 3.66
C ASN A 162 14.62 15.81 4.18
N PRO A 163 15.65 16.44 3.59
CA PRO A 163 17.06 16.17 3.94
C PRO A 163 17.42 16.36 5.41
N SER A 164 16.73 17.24 6.15
CA SER A 164 16.91 17.46 7.59
C SER A 164 16.77 16.19 8.45
N PHE A 165 16.04 15.19 7.96
CA PHE A 165 15.93 13.89 8.65
C PHE A 165 17.13 12.98 8.44
N LYS A 166 18.09 13.32 7.58
CA LYS A 166 19.28 12.48 7.35
C LYS A 166 20.16 12.37 8.60
N ASP A 167 20.26 13.48 9.34
CA ASP A 167 21.12 13.61 10.51
C ASP A 167 20.32 13.51 11.83
N ALA A 168 19.05 13.16 11.79
CA ALA A 168 18.20 13.03 12.95
C ALA A 168 18.77 12.00 13.94
N LYS A 169 19.00 12.45 15.19
CA LYS A 169 19.46 11.59 16.29
C LYS A 169 18.29 11.25 17.18
N PHE A 170 17.95 9.97 17.24
CA PHE A 170 16.82 9.50 18.03
C PHE A 170 17.24 9.06 19.43
N ASP A 171 16.47 9.44 20.43
CA ASP A 171 16.60 8.96 21.80
C ASP A 171 16.20 7.49 21.92
N LYS A 172 15.20 7.08 21.10
CA LYS A 172 14.73 5.71 21.02
C LYS A 172 14.54 5.28 19.55
N VAL A 173 14.94 4.05 19.24
CA VAL A 173 14.78 3.44 17.92
C VAL A 173 14.02 2.11 18.06
N PHE A 174 12.90 1.98 17.35
CA PHE A 174 12.10 0.76 17.34
C PHE A 174 12.08 0.11 15.96
N ARG A 175 11.97 -1.24 15.94
CA ARG A 175 11.89 -2.00 14.68
C ARG A 175 10.48 -2.22 14.15
N LYS A 176 9.44 -1.93 14.97
CA LYS A 176 8.04 -2.21 14.61
C LYS A 176 7.15 -1.06 15.06
N ASP A 177 6.16 -0.70 14.24
CA ASP A 177 5.23 0.40 14.51
C ASP A 177 4.47 0.23 15.83
N HIS A 178 4.02 -0.99 16.15
CA HIS A 178 3.30 -1.23 17.41
C HIS A 178 4.18 -0.96 18.66
N GLN A 179 5.51 -1.06 18.54
CA GLN A 179 6.42 -0.68 19.63
C GLN A 179 6.49 0.83 19.79
N VAL A 180 6.49 1.57 18.67
CA VAL A 180 6.38 3.05 18.68
C VAL A 180 5.08 3.47 19.34
N VAL A 181 3.94 2.91 18.91
CA VAL A 181 2.63 3.22 19.47
C VAL A 181 2.59 2.93 20.99
N LYS A 182 3.04 1.76 21.41
CA LYS A 182 3.10 1.39 22.83
C LYS A 182 3.96 2.36 23.63
N PHE A 183 5.09 2.80 23.10
CA PHE A 183 5.96 3.77 23.77
C PHE A 183 5.28 5.14 23.89
N LEU A 184 4.65 5.67 22.83
CA LEU A 184 3.92 6.95 22.87
C LEU A 184 2.75 6.94 23.88
N GLN A 185 2.17 5.78 24.16
CA GLN A 185 1.09 5.60 25.13
C GLN A 185 1.60 5.42 26.59
N ALA A 186 2.89 5.13 26.76
CA ALA A 186 3.50 4.96 28.08
C ALA A 186 3.93 6.31 28.68
N THR A 187 4.09 6.34 30.00
CA THR A 187 4.55 7.55 30.72
C THR A 187 5.91 8.03 30.22
N GLU A 188 6.84 7.14 29.89
CA GLU A 188 8.15 7.50 29.36
C GLU A 188 8.08 8.16 27.99
N GLY A 189 7.01 7.90 27.24
CA GLY A 189 6.76 8.48 25.93
C GLY A 189 5.84 9.70 25.93
N ALA A 190 5.42 10.19 27.11
CA ALA A 190 4.45 11.29 27.23
C ALA A 190 4.86 12.57 26.49
N ASN A 191 6.17 12.89 26.47
CA ASN A 191 6.78 14.01 25.75
C ASN A 191 7.44 13.62 24.42
N ALA A 192 7.13 12.45 23.89
CA ALA A 192 7.78 11.97 22.67
C ALA A 192 7.06 12.41 21.40
N ILE A 193 7.83 12.53 20.31
CA ILE A 193 7.35 12.60 18.94
C ILE A 193 7.93 11.47 18.11
N ALA A 194 7.11 10.86 17.28
CA ALA A 194 7.51 9.80 16.37
C ALA A 194 6.90 10.00 14.98
N PHE A 195 7.46 9.32 13.99
CA PHE A 195 6.84 9.14 12.67
C PHE A 195 6.51 7.66 12.43
N GLY A 196 5.54 7.42 11.55
CA GLY A 196 5.15 6.06 11.17
C GLY A 196 4.04 6.04 10.13
N ALA A 197 3.56 4.84 9.79
CA ALA A 197 2.42 4.69 8.92
C ALA A 197 1.14 5.21 9.60
N ARG A 198 0.45 6.18 8.99
CA ARG A 198 -0.78 6.77 9.56
C ARG A 198 -1.80 5.71 10.02
N PRO A 199 -2.07 4.64 9.25
CA PRO A 199 -3.03 3.62 9.68
C PRO A 199 -2.63 2.83 10.94
N ASN A 200 -1.34 2.82 11.29
CA ASN A 200 -0.83 2.08 12.44
C ASN A 200 -0.92 2.87 13.76
N PHE A 201 -1.16 4.19 13.68
CA PHE A 201 -1.25 5.04 14.87
C PHE A 201 -2.62 4.95 15.59
N GLY A 202 -3.68 4.53 14.89
CA GLY A 202 -4.99 4.39 15.51
C GLY A 202 -5.48 5.69 16.18
N GLU A 203 -5.81 5.58 17.46
CA GLU A 203 -6.39 6.67 18.29
C GLU A 203 -5.36 7.54 19.01
N ILE A 204 -4.05 7.31 18.83
CA ILE A 204 -3.05 8.18 19.46
C ILE A 204 -3.03 9.56 18.79
N ASN A 205 -2.49 10.57 19.51
CA ASN A 205 -2.45 11.93 19.03
C ASN A 205 -1.57 12.07 17.78
N VAL A 206 -2.22 12.09 16.60
CA VAL A 206 -1.58 12.32 15.31
C VAL A 206 -1.60 13.81 15.01
N ILE A 207 -0.41 14.37 14.79
CA ILE A 207 -0.23 15.78 14.48
C ILE A 207 -0.71 16.06 13.04
N LYS A 208 -1.49 17.11 12.86
CA LYS A 208 -1.77 17.68 11.55
C LYS A 208 -0.54 18.45 11.05
N VAL A 209 -0.06 18.13 9.87
CA VAL A 209 1.05 18.86 9.22
C VAL A 209 0.56 19.34 7.86
N ASP A 210 0.33 20.67 7.76
CA ASP A 210 -0.22 21.25 6.54
C ASP A 210 0.77 21.13 5.37
N GLY A 211 0.24 20.78 4.20
CA GLY A 211 1.04 20.58 2.98
C GLY A 211 1.88 19.30 2.93
N PHE A 212 1.92 18.51 4.01
CA PHE A 212 2.68 17.27 4.04
C PHE A 212 1.86 16.09 3.51
N SER A 213 2.38 15.42 2.48
CA SER A 213 1.70 14.29 1.84
C SER A 213 2.65 13.17 1.39
N ALA A 214 3.76 12.98 2.12
CA ALA A 214 4.69 11.89 1.85
C ALA A 214 4.09 10.53 2.20
N GLY A 215 4.47 9.50 1.44
CA GLY A 215 4.01 8.14 1.70
C GLY A 215 4.81 7.10 0.94
N VAL A 216 4.82 5.87 1.45
CA VAL A 216 5.51 4.73 0.82
C VAL A 216 4.62 4.09 -0.22
N ALA A 217 5.09 4.04 -1.47
CA ALA A 217 4.40 3.35 -2.54
C ALA A 217 4.36 1.83 -2.28
N VAL A 218 3.17 1.27 -2.44
CA VAL A 218 2.88 -0.17 -2.29
C VAL A 218 1.99 -0.63 -3.45
N GLY A 219 2.07 -1.92 -3.78
CA GLY A 219 1.25 -2.41 -4.87
C GLY A 219 1.62 -3.83 -5.30
N LEU A 220 1.61 -4.03 -6.60
CA LEU A 220 1.90 -5.31 -7.24
C LEU A 220 3.28 -5.30 -7.89
N VAL A 221 3.87 -6.47 -7.98
CA VAL A 221 5.07 -6.76 -8.76
C VAL A 221 4.74 -7.86 -9.77
N TYR A 222 5.29 -7.75 -10.98
CA TYR A 222 5.13 -8.72 -12.05
C TYR A 222 6.47 -8.97 -12.78
N ASP A 223 6.58 -10.07 -13.53
CA ASP A 223 7.71 -10.30 -14.42
C ASP A 223 7.58 -9.45 -15.69
N LEU A 224 8.63 -8.75 -16.11
CA LEU A 224 8.63 -7.92 -17.32
C LEU A 224 8.32 -8.71 -18.60
N LYS A 225 8.57 -10.03 -18.62
CA LYS A 225 8.12 -10.89 -19.72
C LYS A 225 6.60 -10.90 -19.90
N ASN A 226 5.85 -10.61 -18.81
CA ASN A 226 4.39 -10.54 -18.79
C ASN A 226 3.86 -9.11 -18.99
N LYS A 227 4.72 -8.14 -19.35
CA LYS A 227 4.33 -6.73 -19.49
C LYS A 227 3.15 -6.55 -20.46
N GLU A 228 3.17 -7.31 -21.57
CA GLU A 228 2.13 -7.26 -22.61
C GLU A 228 0.96 -8.25 -22.32
N HIS A 229 0.98 -8.95 -21.20
CA HIS A 229 -0.13 -9.84 -20.83
C HIS A 229 -1.40 -9.00 -20.58
N PRO A 230 -2.57 -9.35 -21.16
CA PRO A 230 -3.79 -8.54 -21.08
C PRO A 230 -4.18 -8.16 -19.65
N LEU A 231 -4.08 -9.10 -18.71
CA LEU A 231 -4.40 -8.86 -17.29
C LEU A 231 -3.42 -7.88 -16.62
N VAL A 232 -2.13 -7.90 -17.00
CA VAL A 232 -1.11 -6.97 -16.46
C VAL A 232 -1.34 -5.57 -17.01
N MET A 233 -1.62 -5.44 -18.31
CA MET A 233 -1.93 -4.16 -18.95
C MET A 233 -3.21 -3.56 -18.37
N ALA A 234 -4.27 -4.37 -18.21
CA ALA A 234 -5.52 -3.92 -17.60
C ALA A 234 -5.30 -3.47 -16.16
N ALA A 235 -4.51 -4.19 -15.35
CA ALA A 235 -4.19 -3.81 -13.98
C ALA A 235 -3.42 -2.47 -13.91
N LEU A 236 -2.48 -2.23 -14.83
CA LEU A 236 -1.78 -0.95 -14.97
C LEU A 236 -2.76 0.18 -15.28
N ASN A 237 -3.63 -0.02 -16.28
CA ASN A 237 -4.63 0.96 -16.69
C ASN A 237 -5.64 1.23 -15.58
N PHE A 238 -6.15 0.19 -14.91
CA PHE A 238 -7.09 0.33 -13.81
C PHE A 238 -6.49 1.13 -12.64
N ALA A 239 -5.24 0.83 -12.25
CA ALA A 239 -4.53 1.55 -11.19
C ALA A 239 -4.31 3.04 -11.50
N ALA A 240 -4.32 3.43 -12.78
CA ALA A 240 -4.18 4.82 -13.24
C ALA A 240 -5.51 5.58 -13.32
N THR A 241 -6.67 4.92 -13.08
CA THR A 241 -7.98 5.58 -13.21
C THR A 241 -8.26 6.55 -12.06
N PRO A 242 -9.01 7.65 -12.31
CA PRO A 242 -9.52 8.53 -11.26
C PRO A 242 -10.39 7.78 -10.24
N ALA A 243 -11.21 6.84 -10.70
CA ALA A 243 -12.07 6.03 -9.83
C ALA A 243 -11.25 5.20 -8.81
N TRP A 244 -10.12 4.62 -9.25
CA TRP A 244 -9.21 3.94 -8.33
C TRP A 244 -8.55 4.93 -7.36
N ALA A 245 -8.11 6.09 -7.83
CA ALA A 245 -7.53 7.13 -6.96
C ALA A 245 -8.51 7.57 -5.87
N ASP A 246 -9.80 7.72 -6.19
CA ASP A 246 -10.83 8.08 -5.21
C ASP A 246 -11.13 6.94 -4.23
N THR A 247 -11.15 5.70 -4.70
CA THR A 247 -11.24 4.50 -3.85
C THR A 247 -10.11 4.45 -2.82
N VAL A 248 -8.88 4.75 -3.26
CA VAL A 248 -7.68 4.78 -2.40
C VAL A 248 -7.78 5.89 -1.34
N LYS A 249 -8.25 7.09 -1.72
CA LYS A 249 -8.47 8.20 -0.78
C LYS A 249 -9.53 7.85 0.28
N GLN A 250 -10.65 7.25 -0.13
CA GLN A 250 -11.70 6.80 0.80
C GLN A 250 -11.18 5.74 1.79
N ALA A 251 -10.19 4.93 1.39
CA ALA A 251 -9.51 3.98 2.27
C ALA A 251 -8.46 4.63 3.20
N GLY A 252 -8.33 5.97 3.22
CA GLY A 252 -7.37 6.71 4.04
C GLY A 252 -5.92 6.61 3.56
N LEU A 253 -5.72 6.26 2.29
CA LEU A 253 -4.42 6.17 1.65
C LEU A 253 -4.21 7.30 0.64
N LEU A 254 -2.96 7.51 0.22
CA LEU A 254 -2.65 8.45 -0.85
C LEU A 254 -2.72 7.74 -2.20
N PRO A 255 -3.26 8.39 -3.24
CA PRO A 255 -3.29 7.82 -4.59
C PRO A 255 -1.89 7.48 -5.12
N PRO A 256 -1.80 6.60 -6.13
CA PRO A 256 -0.58 6.47 -6.93
C PRO A 256 -0.19 7.84 -7.49
N ARG A 257 1.09 8.06 -7.69
CA ARG A 257 1.56 9.25 -8.42
C ARG A 257 1.60 8.95 -9.88
#